data_c728bd6bc035bd392abfe67142afcd6a
#
_entry.id   c728bd6bc035bd392abfe67142afcd6a
#
_cell.length_a   1.000
_cell.length_b   1.000
_cell.length_c   1.000
_cell.angle_alpha   90.00
_cell.angle_beta   90.00
_cell.angle_gamma   90.00
#
_symmetry.space_group_name_H-M   'P 1'
#
loop_
_entity.id
_entity.type
_entity.pdbx_description
1 polymer ?
#
loop_
_entity_poly.entity_id
_entity_poly.type
_entity_poly.pdbx_seq_one_letter_code
_entity_poly.pdbx_strand_id
1 'polypeptide(L)'
;MVLGDEPSNRVENPSQQGIAAAAKEELPTNDALELMESILQRLQPKDRHEIRDMITNRGWLSGVLLMMSGLFWWIAVQKGSEALNNADIPDSLLGDFDFSMLAKMVPVVVFFATVVWSVGRERGHASMSNLGGLLVVIAVYYILEPLGFALLTNDVATQTATFASLRLLALAIMIHYSAKLFIDAWLLQWVRLQMINMPVDLIPDFSESSDMGQADEVGPSA
;
A
#
# COMPACT_ATOMS: atom_id res chain seq x y z
N MET A 1 60.65 -45.77 -26.56
CA MET A 1 59.65 -45.03 -27.34
C MET A 1 58.56 -44.69 -26.34
N VAL A 2 58.64 -43.50 -25.73
CA VAL A 2 57.75 -43.06 -24.62
C VAL A 2 56.85 -42.00 -25.23
N LEU A 3 55.57 -42.29 -25.29
CA LEU A 3 54.52 -41.34 -25.71
C LEU A 3 54.21 -40.42 -24.53
N GLY A 4 54.46 -39.14 -24.74
CA GLY A 4 54.19 -38.10 -23.76
C GLY A 4 52.66 -37.82 -23.63
N ASP A 5 52.21 -37.77 -22.38
CA ASP A 5 50.90 -37.21 -22.01
C ASP A 5 50.94 -35.70 -22.13
N GLU A 6 50.19 -35.16 -23.07
CA GLU A 6 49.89 -33.70 -23.09
C GLU A 6 48.87 -33.39 -22.02
N PRO A 7 49.11 -32.40 -21.13
CA PRO A 7 48.08 -31.91 -20.25
C PRO A 7 47.08 -31.05 -21.03
N SER A 8 45.87 -31.56 -21.14
CA SER A 8 44.70 -30.82 -21.65
C SER A 8 44.51 -29.54 -20.88
N ASN A 9 44.96 -28.43 -21.46
CA ASN A 9 44.80 -27.09 -20.92
C ASN A 9 43.33 -26.65 -21.18
N ARG A 10 42.45 -27.04 -20.25
CA ARG A 10 41.08 -26.63 -20.24
C ARG A 10 41.06 -25.13 -19.91
N VAL A 11 41.01 -24.28 -20.94
CA VAL A 11 40.80 -22.85 -20.81
C VAL A 11 39.43 -22.64 -20.17
N GLU A 12 39.42 -22.48 -18.85
CA GLU A 12 38.24 -22.04 -18.11
C GLU A 12 37.89 -20.63 -18.57
N ASN A 13 36.74 -20.50 -19.20
CA ASN A 13 36.23 -19.26 -19.78
C ASN A 13 35.88 -18.29 -18.64
N PRO A 14 36.62 -17.18 -18.41
CA PRO A 14 36.41 -16.28 -17.28
C PRO A 14 35.03 -15.60 -17.30
N SER A 15 34.35 -15.64 -18.43
CA SER A 15 32.99 -15.13 -18.58
C SER A 15 31.93 -15.97 -17.87
N GLN A 16 32.18 -17.27 -17.64
CA GLN A 16 31.22 -18.14 -16.94
C GLN A 16 31.37 -18.04 -15.42
N GLN A 17 32.55 -17.74 -14.90
CA GLN A 17 32.75 -17.51 -13.46
C GLN A 17 32.13 -16.19 -13.00
N GLY A 18 32.11 -15.14 -13.83
CA GLY A 18 31.46 -13.87 -13.52
C GLY A 18 29.92 -13.98 -13.45
N ILE A 19 29.33 -14.82 -14.30
CA ILE A 19 27.85 -15.03 -14.32
C ILE A 19 27.44 -15.94 -13.15
N ALA A 20 28.23 -16.94 -12.80
CA ALA A 20 27.96 -17.81 -11.65
C ALA A 20 28.18 -17.13 -10.28
N ALA A 21 29.05 -16.12 -10.23
CA ALA A 21 29.25 -15.30 -9.01
C ALA A 21 28.16 -14.25 -8.82
N ALA A 22 27.54 -13.77 -9.90
CA ALA A 22 26.40 -12.83 -9.83
C ALA A 22 25.05 -13.51 -9.52
N ALA A 23 24.96 -14.81 -9.74
CA ALA A 23 23.80 -15.64 -9.39
C ALA A 23 24.00 -16.37 -8.05
N LYS A 24 24.70 -15.77 -7.08
CA LYS A 24 24.52 -16.15 -5.70
C LYS A 24 23.14 -15.61 -5.31
N GLU A 25 22.10 -16.41 -5.59
CA GLU A 25 20.74 -16.22 -5.09
C GLU A 25 20.88 -16.02 -3.56
N GLU A 26 20.87 -14.76 -3.13
CA GLU A 26 20.77 -14.45 -1.72
C GLU A 26 19.38 -14.95 -1.32
N LEU A 27 19.35 -16.12 -0.67
CA LEU A 27 18.16 -16.61 -0.01
C LEU A 27 17.59 -15.45 0.83
N PRO A 28 16.27 -15.20 0.75
CA PRO A 28 15.67 -14.12 1.51
C PRO A 28 16.00 -14.27 2.99
N THR A 29 16.28 -13.15 3.62
CA THR A 29 16.56 -13.13 5.07
C THR A 29 15.33 -13.62 5.84
N ASN A 30 15.51 -14.12 7.06
CA ASN A 30 14.40 -14.55 7.91
C ASN A 30 13.36 -13.44 8.09
N ASP A 31 13.79 -12.19 8.22
CA ASP A 31 12.90 -11.02 8.32
C ASP A 31 12.06 -10.83 7.03
N ALA A 32 12.64 -11.11 5.87
CA ALA A 32 11.93 -11.04 4.60
C ALA A 32 10.88 -12.16 4.47
N LEU A 33 11.21 -13.37 4.96
CA LEU A 33 10.27 -14.50 4.98
C LEU A 33 9.08 -14.22 5.92
N GLU A 34 9.35 -13.72 7.13
CA GLU A 34 8.32 -13.35 8.10
C GLU A 34 7.40 -12.25 7.55
N LEU A 35 7.98 -11.24 6.89
CA LEU A 35 7.22 -10.19 6.22
C LEU A 35 6.34 -10.76 5.08
N MET A 36 6.87 -11.68 4.27
CA MET A 36 6.11 -12.32 3.21
C MET A 36 4.94 -13.13 3.77
N GLU A 37 5.18 -13.91 4.82
CA GLU A 37 4.15 -14.69 5.49
C GLU A 37 3.04 -13.78 6.05
N SER A 38 3.39 -12.68 6.71
CA SER A 38 2.41 -11.72 7.23
C SER A 38 1.55 -11.09 6.13
N ILE A 39 2.16 -10.75 4.98
CA ILE A 39 1.44 -10.20 3.83
C ILE A 39 0.50 -11.25 3.22
N LEU A 40 0.98 -12.49 3.02
CA LEU A 40 0.18 -13.58 2.48
C LEU A 40 -0.98 -13.96 3.42
N GLN A 41 -0.74 -14.02 4.72
CA GLN A 41 -1.77 -14.30 5.72
C GLN A 41 -2.86 -13.21 5.74
N ARG A 42 -2.49 -11.95 5.58
CA ARG A 42 -3.44 -10.82 5.54
C ARG A 42 -4.28 -10.79 4.26
N LEU A 43 -3.67 -11.12 3.12
CA LEU A 43 -4.30 -10.98 1.80
C LEU A 43 -4.94 -12.26 1.32
N GLN A 44 -4.54 -13.42 1.88
CA GLN A 44 -5.08 -14.76 1.65
C GLN A 44 -5.26 -15.11 0.15
N PRO A 45 -4.23 -14.95 -0.69
CA PRO A 45 -4.33 -15.41 -2.08
C PRO A 45 -4.42 -16.93 -2.11
N LYS A 46 -5.31 -17.49 -2.93
CA LYS A 46 -5.52 -18.94 -3.06
C LYS A 46 -4.47 -19.58 -3.93
N ASP A 47 -4.00 -18.87 -4.96
CA ASP A 47 -2.98 -19.34 -5.88
C ASP A 47 -2.09 -18.19 -6.43
N ARG A 48 -1.07 -18.56 -7.24
CA ARG A 48 -0.15 -17.61 -7.88
C ARG A 48 -0.82 -16.71 -8.93
N HIS A 49 -1.87 -17.23 -9.61
CA HIS A 49 -2.62 -16.44 -10.58
C HIS A 49 -3.42 -15.35 -9.89
N GLU A 50 -4.04 -15.67 -8.76
CA GLU A 50 -4.80 -14.72 -7.97
C GLU A 50 -3.93 -13.58 -7.45
N ILE A 51 -2.67 -13.85 -7.06
CA ILE A 51 -1.70 -12.79 -6.70
C ILE A 51 -1.53 -11.79 -7.84
N ARG A 52 -1.37 -12.26 -9.07
CA ARG A 52 -1.21 -11.40 -10.24
C ARG A 52 -2.46 -10.55 -10.49
N ASP A 53 -3.62 -11.17 -10.39
CA ASP A 53 -4.90 -10.49 -10.60
C ASP A 53 -5.15 -9.46 -9.49
N MET A 54 -4.82 -9.78 -8.25
CA MET A 54 -4.89 -8.86 -7.12
C MET A 54 -3.94 -7.65 -7.31
N ILE A 55 -2.71 -7.85 -7.76
CA ILE A 55 -1.75 -6.77 -8.06
C ILE A 55 -2.34 -5.85 -9.12
N THR A 56 -2.82 -6.42 -10.23
CA THR A 56 -3.36 -5.65 -11.35
C THR A 56 -4.60 -4.87 -10.94
N ASN A 57 -5.54 -5.53 -10.27
CA ASN A 57 -6.81 -4.92 -9.87
C ASN A 57 -6.63 -3.83 -8.82
N ARG A 58 -5.82 -4.08 -7.78
CA ARG A 58 -5.51 -3.08 -6.74
C ARG A 58 -4.71 -1.91 -7.28
N GLY A 59 -3.71 -2.18 -8.13
CA GLY A 59 -2.91 -1.14 -8.78
C GLY A 59 -3.76 -0.24 -9.67
N TRP A 60 -4.62 -0.83 -10.51
CA TRP A 60 -5.53 -0.08 -11.38
C TRP A 60 -6.55 0.74 -10.56
N LEU A 61 -7.18 0.12 -9.56
CA LEU A 61 -8.15 0.82 -8.71
C LEU A 61 -7.50 1.95 -7.91
N SER A 62 -6.28 1.76 -7.42
CA SER A 62 -5.49 2.83 -6.79
C SER A 62 -5.26 3.99 -7.75
N GLY A 63 -4.84 3.72 -8.99
CA GLY A 63 -4.62 4.74 -10.00
C GLY A 63 -5.88 5.53 -10.34
N VAL A 64 -7.02 4.83 -10.51
CA VAL A 64 -8.32 5.47 -10.75
C VAL A 64 -8.73 6.34 -9.58
N LEU A 65 -8.62 5.85 -8.35
CA LEU A 65 -8.95 6.63 -7.15
C LEU A 65 -8.05 7.86 -7.01
N LEU A 66 -6.76 7.74 -7.31
CA LEU A 66 -5.84 8.88 -7.28
C LEU A 66 -6.20 9.93 -8.33
N MET A 67 -6.53 9.50 -9.55
CA MET A 67 -6.98 10.40 -10.62
C MET A 67 -8.30 11.09 -10.24
N MET A 68 -9.26 10.34 -9.71
CA MET A 68 -10.53 10.89 -9.24
C MET A 68 -10.35 11.88 -8.09
N SER A 69 -9.43 11.59 -7.15
CA SER A 69 -9.11 12.53 -6.06
C SER A 69 -8.47 13.82 -6.59
N GLY A 70 -7.62 13.74 -7.59
CA GLY A 70 -7.03 14.90 -8.27
C GLY A 70 -8.07 15.76 -8.98
N LEU A 71 -9.00 15.14 -9.72
CA LEU A 71 -10.12 15.82 -10.35
C LEU A 71 -11.05 16.47 -9.32
N PHE A 72 -11.39 15.74 -8.27
CA PHE A 72 -12.19 16.25 -7.17
C PHE A 72 -11.53 17.44 -6.48
N TRP A 73 -10.22 17.35 -6.18
CA TRP A 73 -9.46 18.46 -5.62
C TRP A 73 -9.51 19.69 -6.54
N TRP A 74 -9.27 19.50 -7.84
CA TRP A 74 -9.26 20.61 -8.80
C TRP A 74 -10.65 21.27 -8.93
N ILE A 75 -11.70 20.49 -9.04
CA ILE A 75 -13.08 21.02 -9.24
C ILE A 75 -13.66 21.55 -7.92
N ALA A 76 -13.70 20.72 -6.89
CA ALA A 76 -14.43 21.01 -5.66
C ALA A 76 -13.63 21.85 -4.66
N VAL A 77 -12.30 21.73 -4.66
CA VAL A 77 -11.46 22.44 -3.69
C VAL A 77 -10.83 23.67 -4.32
N GLN A 78 -10.16 23.52 -5.47
CA GLN A 78 -9.43 24.63 -6.08
C GLN A 78 -10.36 25.62 -6.80
N LYS A 79 -11.29 25.14 -7.64
CA LYS A 79 -12.21 26.01 -8.37
C LYS A 79 -13.48 26.35 -7.61
N GLY A 80 -13.96 25.44 -6.77
CA GLY A 80 -15.13 25.67 -5.92
C GLY A 80 -14.87 26.63 -4.75
N SER A 81 -13.61 26.95 -4.43
CA SER A 81 -13.27 27.86 -3.32
C SER A 81 -13.82 29.25 -3.52
N GLU A 82 -13.78 29.79 -4.74
CA GLU A 82 -14.33 31.13 -5.06
C GLU A 82 -15.85 31.17 -4.95
N ALA A 83 -16.53 30.09 -5.42
CA ALA A 83 -17.99 29.98 -5.40
C ALA A 83 -18.57 29.67 -4.01
N LEU A 84 -17.78 29.12 -3.11
CA LEU A 84 -18.20 28.62 -1.80
C LEU A 84 -17.65 29.47 -0.62
N ASN A 85 -17.15 30.68 -0.89
CA ASN A 85 -16.69 31.69 0.08
C ASN A 85 -15.78 31.12 1.18
N ASN A 86 -14.72 30.41 0.81
CA ASN A 86 -13.75 29.94 1.79
C ASN A 86 -12.94 31.08 2.45
N ALA A 87 -13.10 32.32 1.92
CA ALA A 87 -12.48 33.52 2.51
C ALA A 87 -12.98 33.85 3.93
N ASP A 88 -14.14 33.29 4.32
CA ASP A 88 -14.71 33.51 5.65
C ASP A 88 -14.22 32.49 6.69
N ILE A 89 -13.35 31.56 6.31
CA ILE A 89 -12.77 30.59 7.25
C ILE A 89 -11.52 31.20 7.86
N PRO A 90 -11.43 31.35 9.20
CA PRO A 90 -10.25 31.84 9.87
C PRO A 90 -9.02 30.95 9.59
N ASP A 91 -7.84 31.56 9.75
CA ASP A 91 -6.59 30.81 9.68
C ASP A 91 -6.53 29.74 10.80
N SER A 92 -5.87 28.65 10.51
CA SER A 92 -5.76 27.51 11.43
C SER A 92 -5.06 27.90 12.73
N LEU A 93 -5.58 27.45 13.86
CA LEU A 93 -4.97 27.62 15.17
C LEU A 93 -3.60 26.93 15.29
N LEU A 94 -3.38 25.88 14.50
CA LEU A 94 -2.11 25.16 14.49
C LEU A 94 -1.31 25.55 13.24
N GLY A 95 -0.49 26.60 13.36
CA GLY A 95 0.46 27.02 12.33
C GLY A 95 0.01 28.18 11.44
N ASP A 96 -1.10 28.88 11.76
CA ASP A 96 -1.62 30.06 11.04
C ASP A 96 -1.76 29.82 9.51
N PHE A 97 -2.20 28.63 9.12
CA PHE A 97 -2.41 28.28 7.71
C PHE A 97 -3.78 28.72 7.23
N ASP A 98 -3.82 29.36 6.06
CA ASP A 98 -5.08 29.63 5.38
C ASP A 98 -5.74 28.33 4.87
N PHE A 99 -7.05 28.37 4.65
CA PHE A 99 -7.80 27.21 4.19
C PHE A 99 -7.31 26.69 2.81
N SER A 100 -6.81 27.56 1.94
CA SER A 100 -6.25 27.18 0.64
C SER A 100 -4.97 26.35 0.80
N MET A 101 -4.14 26.70 1.78
CA MET A 101 -2.94 25.95 2.14
C MET A 101 -3.30 24.60 2.76
N LEU A 102 -4.27 24.58 3.70
CA LEU A 102 -4.76 23.33 4.28
C LEU A 102 -5.31 22.36 3.23
N ALA A 103 -6.05 22.89 2.26
CA ALA A 103 -6.58 22.09 1.16
C ALA A 103 -5.51 21.42 0.28
N LYS A 104 -4.28 21.93 0.27
CA LYS A 104 -3.12 21.34 -0.39
C LYS A 104 -2.34 20.41 0.55
N MET A 105 -2.19 20.79 1.82
CA MET A 105 -1.40 20.04 2.80
C MET A 105 -2.09 18.76 3.27
N VAL A 106 -3.39 18.81 3.58
CA VAL A 106 -4.15 17.67 4.12
C VAL A 106 -4.04 16.43 3.23
N PRO A 107 -4.24 16.50 1.90
CA PRO A 107 -4.06 15.35 1.02
C PRO A 107 -2.67 14.72 1.09
N VAL A 108 -1.63 15.56 1.13
CA VAL A 108 -0.23 15.13 1.21
C VAL A 108 0.03 14.46 2.55
N VAL A 109 -0.41 15.06 3.65
CA VAL A 109 -0.27 14.49 4.99
C VAL A 109 -1.00 13.16 5.09
N VAL A 110 -2.22 13.04 4.58
CA VAL A 110 -3.00 11.79 4.58
C VAL A 110 -2.30 10.70 3.77
N PHE A 111 -1.75 11.04 2.60
CA PHE A 111 -0.98 10.09 1.80
C PHE A 111 0.22 9.54 2.59
N PHE A 112 1.07 10.41 3.10
CA PHE A 112 2.25 9.99 3.88
C PHE A 112 1.88 9.28 5.18
N ALA A 113 0.85 9.75 5.88
CA ALA A 113 0.33 9.09 7.08
C ALA A 113 -0.07 7.64 6.77
N THR A 114 -0.79 7.42 5.67
CA THR A 114 -1.22 6.08 5.23
C THR A 114 -0.02 5.21 4.88
N VAL A 115 0.95 5.73 4.13
CA VAL A 115 2.17 5.00 3.76
C VAL A 115 2.97 4.60 4.99
N VAL A 116 3.29 5.57 5.85
CA VAL A 116 4.12 5.34 7.05
C VAL A 116 3.42 4.38 8.01
N TRP A 117 2.12 4.55 8.22
CA TRP A 117 1.34 3.66 9.08
C TRP A 117 1.29 2.23 8.53
N SER A 118 0.99 2.07 7.24
CA SER A 118 0.90 0.75 6.62
C SER A 118 2.25 0.03 6.64
N VAL A 119 3.33 0.70 6.21
CA VAL A 119 4.68 0.11 6.19
C VAL A 119 5.18 -0.18 7.61
N GLY A 120 4.95 0.73 8.57
CA GLY A 120 5.32 0.55 9.96
C GLY A 120 4.65 -0.66 10.59
N ARG A 121 3.38 -0.87 10.28
CA ARG A 121 2.60 -2.01 10.76
C ARG A 121 3.08 -3.34 10.17
N GLU A 122 3.32 -3.39 8.86
CA GLU A 122 3.81 -4.59 8.18
C GLU A 122 5.21 -5.02 8.66
N ARG A 123 6.08 -4.05 8.92
CA ARG A 123 7.43 -4.30 9.40
C ARG A 123 7.54 -4.47 10.93
N GLY A 124 6.42 -4.42 11.67
CA GLY A 124 6.43 -4.49 13.11
C GLY A 124 7.12 -3.30 13.82
N HIS A 125 7.37 -2.18 13.10
CA HIS A 125 8.05 -1.02 13.65
C HIS A 125 7.06 -0.10 14.36
N ALA A 126 6.92 -0.25 15.67
CA ALA A 126 5.98 0.53 16.49
C ALA A 126 6.18 2.06 16.36
N SER A 127 7.42 2.54 16.25
CA SER A 127 7.72 3.97 16.09
C SER A 127 7.17 4.54 14.78
N MET A 128 7.32 3.82 13.67
CA MET A 128 6.77 4.23 12.38
C MET A 128 5.23 4.20 12.39
N SER A 129 4.65 3.14 12.96
CA SER A 129 3.20 3.03 13.10
C SER A 129 2.62 4.17 13.94
N ASN A 130 3.26 4.52 15.07
CA ASN A 130 2.85 5.62 15.92
C ASN A 130 2.98 6.98 15.22
N LEU A 131 4.07 7.20 14.45
CA LEU A 131 4.24 8.41 13.65
C LEU A 131 3.13 8.53 12.59
N GLY A 132 2.82 7.43 11.88
CA GLY A 132 1.71 7.41 10.92
C GLY A 132 0.37 7.73 11.58
N GLY A 133 0.11 7.15 12.76
CA GLY A 133 -1.07 7.45 13.57
C GLY A 133 -1.16 8.92 13.99
N LEU A 134 -0.05 9.51 14.42
CA LEU A 134 0.03 10.95 14.77
C LEU A 134 -0.33 11.83 13.56
N LEU A 135 0.21 11.53 12.39
CA LEU A 135 -0.10 12.27 11.15
C LEU A 135 -1.58 12.16 10.78
N VAL A 136 -2.22 10.99 11.00
CA VAL A 136 -3.68 10.84 10.82
C VAL A 136 -4.43 11.77 11.77
N VAL A 137 -4.06 11.83 13.04
CA VAL A 137 -4.70 12.71 14.03
C VAL A 137 -4.57 14.19 13.62
N ILE A 138 -3.40 14.61 13.15
CA ILE A 138 -3.16 15.96 12.63
C ILE A 138 -4.06 16.24 11.41
N ALA A 139 -4.15 15.31 10.49
CA ALA A 139 -5.02 15.46 9.31
C ALA A 139 -6.50 15.58 9.70
N VAL A 140 -6.98 14.76 10.63
CA VAL A 140 -8.35 14.82 11.16
C VAL A 140 -8.60 16.14 11.87
N TYR A 141 -7.64 16.64 12.64
CA TYR A 141 -7.74 17.96 13.27
C TYR A 141 -8.00 19.05 12.23
N TYR A 142 -7.16 19.17 11.19
CA TYR A 142 -7.35 20.16 10.12
C TYR A 142 -8.66 20.01 9.34
N ILE A 143 -9.15 18.79 9.17
CA ILE A 143 -10.44 18.51 8.50
C ILE A 143 -11.61 19.03 9.36
N LEU A 144 -11.53 18.87 10.68
CA LEU A 144 -12.61 19.23 11.61
C LEU A 144 -12.53 20.66 12.10
N GLU A 145 -11.39 21.32 11.96
CA GLU A 145 -11.16 22.67 12.49
C GLU A 145 -12.19 23.71 12.00
N PRO A 146 -12.60 23.77 10.70
CA PRO A 146 -13.64 24.71 10.29
C PRO A 146 -14.97 24.51 11.03
N LEU A 147 -15.35 23.24 11.29
CA LEU A 147 -16.53 22.93 12.11
C LEU A 147 -16.36 23.37 13.55
N GLY A 148 -15.14 23.24 14.10
CA GLY A 148 -14.81 23.72 15.43
C GLY A 148 -15.03 25.24 15.56
N PHE A 149 -14.56 26.02 14.59
CA PHE A 149 -14.80 27.46 14.55
C PHE A 149 -16.30 27.79 14.50
N ALA A 150 -17.06 27.13 13.65
CA ALA A 150 -18.50 27.38 13.53
C ALA A 150 -19.29 27.05 14.81
N LEU A 151 -18.86 26.04 15.58
CA LEU A 151 -19.55 25.58 16.77
C LEU A 151 -19.13 26.33 18.05
N LEU A 152 -17.85 26.74 18.13
CA LEU A 152 -17.28 27.31 19.35
C LEU A 152 -17.24 28.84 19.36
N THR A 153 -16.97 29.45 18.20
CA THR A 153 -16.79 30.92 18.12
C THR A 153 -17.92 31.63 17.40
N ASN A 154 -18.74 30.92 16.62
CA ASN A 154 -19.73 31.46 15.69
C ASN A 154 -19.17 32.45 14.64
N ASP A 155 -17.85 32.46 14.44
CA ASP A 155 -17.19 33.37 13.48
C ASP A 155 -17.41 32.92 12.01
N VAL A 156 -17.82 31.68 11.82
CA VAL A 156 -18.05 31.08 10.49
C VAL A 156 -19.47 30.58 10.37
N ALA A 157 -20.10 30.82 9.23
CA ALA A 157 -21.40 30.24 8.95
C ALA A 157 -21.33 28.69 8.95
N THR A 158 -22.17 28.03 9.74
CA THR A 158 -22.17 26.57 9.92
C THR A 158 -22.24 25.83 8.57
N GLN A 159 -22.97 26.36 7.60
CA GLN A 159 -23.06 25.80 6.26
C GLN A 159 -21.71 25.82 5.53
N THR A 160 -21.00 26.97 5.56
CA THR A 160 -19.67 27.13 4.95
C THR A 160 -18.65 26.17 5.58
N ALA A 161 -18.61 26.12 6.92
CA ALA A 161 -17.74 25.24 7.67
C ALA A 161 -17.99 23.76 7.36
N THR A 162 -19.28 23.35 7.31
CA THR A 162 -19.66 21.97 7.01
C THR A 162 -19.22 21.56 5.59
N PHE A 163 -19.46 22.41 4.59
CA PHE A 163 -19.01 22.11 3.22
C PHE A 163 -17.51 22.08 3.08
N ALA A 164 -16.77 22.95 3.80
CA ALA A 164 -15.32 22.96 3.80
C ALA A 164 -14.76 21.65 4.39
N SER A 165 -15.20 21.28 5.58
CA SER A 165 -14.78 20.04 6.25
C SER A 165 -15.17 18.80 5.46
N LEU A 166 -16.39 18.76 4.88
CA LEU A 166 -16.86 17.61 4.09
C LEU A 166 -16.04 17.41 2.81
N ARG A 167 -15.62 18.49 2.14
CA ARG A 167 -14.76 18.42 0.96
C ARG A 167 -13.37 17.87 1.31
N LEU A 168 -12.76 18.37 2.38
CA LEU A 168 -11.46 17.87 2.85
C LEU A 168 -11.57 16.42 3.30
N LEU A 169 -12.63 16.05 3.99
CA LEU A 169 -12.87 14.67 4.43
C LEU A 169 -13.01 13.72 3.24
N ALA A 170 -13.84 14.08 2.25
CA ALA A 170 -14.03 13.26 1.04
C ALA A 170 -12.70 13.05 0.31
N LEU A 171 -11.91 14.12 0.15
CA LEU A 171 -10.59 14.06 -0.47
C LEU A 171 -9.63 13.18 0.34
N ALA A 172 -9.61 13.33 1.67
CA ALA A 172 -8.78 12.53 2.57
C ALA A 172 -9.11 11.04 2.48
N ILE A 173 -10.41 10.68 2.44
CA ILE A 173 -10.88 9.30 2.28
C ILE A 173 -10.40 8.73 0.95
N MET A 174 -10.59 9.43 -0.16
CA MET A 174 -10.19 8.97 -1.49
C MET A 174 -8.68 8.73 -1.55
N ILE A 175 -7.88 9.65 -1.01
CA ILE A 175 -6.41 9.52 -0.98
C ILE A 175 -5.96 8.40 -0.06
N HIS A 176 -6.59 8.26 1.12
CA HIS A 176 -6.28 7.17 2.04
C HIS A 176 -6.48 5.79 1.38
N TYR A 177 -7.64 5.56 0.75
CA TYR A 177 -7.91 4.29 0.07
C TYR A 177 -7.01 4.08 -1.14
N SER A 178 -6.73 5.12 -1.93
CA SER A 178 -5.79 5.04 -3.05
C SER A 178 -4.40 4.65 -2.57
N ALA A 179 -3.87 5.31 -1.55
CA ALA A 179 -2.55 5.02 -0.97
C ALA A 179 -2.48 3.59 -0.41
N LYS A 180 -3.52 3.15 0.30
CA LYS A 180 -3.60 1.78 0.84
C LYS A 180 -3.56 0.73 -0.26
N LEU A 181 -4.39 0.88 -1.30
CA LEU A 181 -4.41 -0.05 -2.44
C LEU A 181 -3.09 -0.05 -3.19
N PHE A 182 -2.44 1.11 -3.33
CA PHE A 182 -1.12 1.22 -3.94
C PHE A 182 -0.07 0.42 -3.16
N ILE A 183 -0.04 0.59 -1.83
CA ILE A 183 0.91 -0.12 -0.96
C ILE A 183 0.66 -1.63 -1.02
N ASP A 184 -0.60 -2.06 -0.95
CA ASP A 184 -0.96 -3.48 -1.04
C ASP A 184 -0.51 -4.07 -2.39
N ALA A 185 -0.71 -3.38 -3.51
CA ALA A 185 -0.25 -3.81 -4.82
C ALA A 185 1.29 -3.87 -4.89
N TRP A 186 1.98 -2.88 -4.31
CA TRP A 186 3.44 -2.83 -4.27
C TRP A 186 4.04 -3.95 -3.42
N LEU A 187 3.47 -4.21 -2.24
CA LEU A 187 3.88 -5.31 -1.37
C LEU A 187 3.66 -6.68 -2.03
N LEU A 188 2.51 -6.89 -2.67
CA LEU A 188 2.25 -8.12 -3.43
C LEU A 188 3.22 -8.29 -4.60
N GLN A 189 3.57 -7.21 -5.30
CA GLN A 189 4.56 -7.27 -6.38
C GLN A 189 5.94 -7.66 -5.82
N TRP A 190 6.31 -7.13 -4.66
CA TRP A 190 7.55 -7.50 -3.99
C TRP A 190 7.54 -8.99 -3.57
N VAL A 191 6.45 -9.47 -2.95
CA VAL A 191 6.27 -10.90 -2.61
C VAL A 191 6.41 -11.78 -3.85
N ARG A 192 5.72 -11.42 -4.95
CA ARG A 192 5.80 -12.15 -6.22
C ARG A 192 7.22 -12.27 -6.75
N LEU A 193 8.00 -11.18 -6.71
CA LEU A 193 9.39 -11.19 -7.15
C LEU A 193 10.26 -12.10 -6.28
N GLN A 194 10.04 -12.12 -4.97
CA GLN A 194 10.74 -13.03 -4.08
C GLN A 194 10.38 -14.49 -4.35
N MET A 195 9.09 -14.80 -4.56
CA MET A 195 8.61 -16.17 -4.84
C MET A 195 9.14 -16.74 -6.18
N ILE A 196 9.40 -15.89 -7.19
CA ILE A 196 10.00 -16.33 -8.45
C ILE A 196 11.43 -16.84 -8.23
N ASN A 197 12.14 -16.26 -7.29
CA ASN A 197 13.53 -16.60 -6.98
C ASN A 197 13.65 -17.72 -5.93
N MET A 198 12.54 -18.21 -5.36
CA MET A 198 12.57 -19.29 -4.39
C MET A 198 12.29 -20.64 -5.03
N PRO A 199 13.05 -21.68 -4.65
CA PRO A 199 12.79 -23.06 -5.13
C PRO A 199 11.59 -23.73 -4.46
N VAL A 200 10.93 -23.10 -3.51
CA VAL A 200 9.84 -23.67 -2.69
C VAL A 200 8.54 -22.93 -2.92
N ASP A 201 7.47 -23.67 -3.16
CA ASP A 201 6.11 -23.14 -3.18
C ASP A 201 5.63 -22.88 -1.74
N LEU A 202 5.52 -21.59 -1.37
CA LEU A 202 5.04 -21.16 -0.06
C LEU A 202 3.50 -21.05 0.00
N ILE A 203 2.82 -21.22 -1.13
CA ILE A 203 1.36 -21.22 -1.18
C ILE A 203 0.90 -22.67 -1.02
N PRO A 204 0.22 -23.05 0.07
CA PRO A 204 -0.35 -24.37 0.18
C PRO A 204 -1.38 -24.57 -0.93
N ASP A 205 -1.22 -25.66 -1.67
CA ASP A 205 -2.15 -26.05 -2.72
C ASP A 205 -3.43 -26.57 -2.06
N PHE A 206 -4.41 -25.70 -1.88
CA PHE A 206 -5.71 -26.06 -1.28
C PHE A 206 -6.57 -26.92 -2.19
N SER A 207 -6.12 -27.19 -3.43
CA SER A 207 -6.85 -28.03 -4.40
C SER A 207 -6.84 -29.51 -4.03
N GLU A 208 -5.83 -30.01 -3.29
CA GLU A 208 -5.75 -31.44 -2.91
C GLU A 208 -6.65 -31.85 -1.73
N SER A 209 -7.11 -30.90 -0.92
CA SER A 209 -7.96 -31.27 0.25
C SER A 209 -9.43 -31.52 -0.10
N SER A 210 -9.87 -31.19 -1.32
CA SER A 210 -11.26 -31.40 -1.74
C SER A 210 -11.55 -32.83 -2.25
N ASP A 211 -10.51 -33.59 -2.59
CA ASP A 211 -10.69 -34.94 -3.18
C ASP A 211 -10.65 -36.09 -2.14
N MET A 212 -10.23 -35.82 -0.91
CA MET A 212 -10.17 -36.85 0.15
C MET A 212 -11.47 -37.02 0.94
N GLY A 213 -12.51 -36.25 0.64
CA GLY A 213 -13.81 -36.30 1.34
C GLY A 213 -14.90 -37.17 0.68
N GLN A 214 -14.65 -37.73 -0.50
CA GLN A 214 -15.73 -38.38 -1.27
C GLN A 214 -15.60 -39.90 -1.44
N ALA A 215 -14.67 -40.57 -0.75
CA ALA A 215 -14.37 -41.99 -0.98
C ALA A 215 -14.91 -42.98 0.08
N ASP A 216 -15.81 -42.62 0.98
CA ASP A 216 -16.35 -43.57 1.99
C ASP A 216 -17.85 -43.37 2.26
N GLU A 217 -18.69 -43.50 1.20
CA GLU A 217 -20.10 -43.89 1.38
C GLU A 217 -20.48 -45.00 0.39
N VAL A 218 -19.83 -46.15 0.51
CA VAL A 218 -20.41 -47.41 0.02
C VAL A 218 -21.12 -48.03 1.22
N GLY A 219 -22.41 -47.73 1.35
CA GLY A 219 -23.31 -48.39 2.31
C GLY A 219 -23.44 -49.89 2.03
N PRO A 220 -23.58 -50.74 3.07
CA PRO A 220 -23.76 -52.17 2.90
C PRO A 220 -25.16 -52.45 2.37
N SER A 221 -25.24 -53.07 1.21
CA SER A 221 -26.46 -53.71 0.70
C SER A 221 -26.82 -54.91 1.55
N ALA A 222 -27.97 -54.88 2.18
CA ALA A 222 -28.70 -56.04 2.72
C ALA A 222 -29.81 -56.41 1.77
#